data_759c5558ba1ef4503eabe8a35e9b4016
#
_entry.id   759c5558ba1ef4503eabe8a35e9b4016
#
_cell.length_a   1.000
_cell.length_b   1.000
_cell.length_c   1.000
_cell.angle_alpha   90.00
_cell.angle_beta   90.00
_cell.angle_gamma   90.00
#
_symmetry.space_group_name_H-M   'P 1'
#
loop_
_entity.id
_entity.type
_entity.pdbx_description
1 polymer ?
#
loop_
_entity_poly.entity_id
_entity_poly.type
_entity_poly.pdbx_seq_one_letter_code
_entity_poly.pdbx_strand_id
1 'polypeptide(L)'
;MTILHVHHVRGGTPGFFADTQPYYLKWGLSDDLSFQPPTPDNVPTMYPELDQLPEFRSVERHYSEIPMSHSTASYIGWLHTDSLVNSLNDQSRRGFLQDIERLIESKYNGQVVRNYVYEVIVAQTQRK
;
A
#
# COMPACT_ATOMS: atom_id res chain seq x y z
N MET A 1 5.93 -23.38 3.59
CA MET A 1 5.38 -22.11 4.07
C MET A 1 5.28 -21.13 2.91
N THR A 2 4.15 -20.47 2.79
CA THR A 2 3.92 -19.46 1.76
C THR A 2 3.50 -18.15 2.40
N ILE A 3 4.16 -17.06 2.02
CA ILE A 3 3.86 -15.72 2.53
C ILE A 3 3.55 -14.83 1.34
N LEU A 4 2.48 -14.06 1.43
CA LEU A 4 2.17 -13.00 0.48
C LEU A 4 2.37 -11.65 1.16
N HIS A 5 3.19 -10.80 0.56
CA HIS A 5 3.35 -9.42 0.97
C HIS A 5 2.97 -8.49 -0.17
N VAL A 6 2.23 -7.43 0.14
CA VAL A 6 1.76 -6.47 -0.85
C VAL A 6 2.50 -5.16 -0.65
N HIS A 7 3.25 -4.74 -1.67
CA HIS A 7 3.97 -3.47 -1.67
C HIS A 7 3.18 -2.43 -2.44
N HIS A 8 2.98 -1.25 -1.85
CA HIS A 8 2.49 -0.09 -2.57
C HIS A 8 3.68 0.55 -3.29
N VAL A 9 3.59 0.69 -4.61
CA VAL A 9 4.69 1.18 -5.45
C VAL A 9 4.22 2.35 -6.30
N ARG A 10 5.18 3.05 -6.92
CA ARG A 10 4.90 4.12 -7.87
C ARG A 10 4.19 3.58 -9.10
N GLY A 11 3.38 4.42 -9.71
CA GLY A 11 2.54 4.10 -10.85
C GLY A 11 1.09 4.38 -10.52
N GLY A 12 0.18 3.93 -11.40
CA GLY A 12 -1.22 4.23 -11.24
C GLY A 12 -1.56 5.63 -11.73
N THR A 13 -2.59 6.25 -11.16
CA THR A 13 -3.05 7.57 -11.58
C THR A 13 -2.00 8.63 -11.27
N PRO A 14 -1.48 9.35 -12.30
CA PRO A 14 -0.44 10.36 -12.09
C PRO A 14 -0.90 11.46 -11.13
N GLY A 15 -0.04 11.81 -10.17
CA GLY A 15 -0.28 12.90 -9.24
C GLY A 15 -1.20 12.55 -8.07
N PHE A 16 -1.91 11.43 -8.10
CA PHE A 16 -2.87 11.10 -7.05
C PHE A 16 -2.18 10.93 -5.69
N PHE A 17 -1.09 10.17 -5.64
CA PHE A 17 -0.36 9.98 -4.37
C PHE A 17 0.06 11.34 -3.79
N ALA A 18 0.68 12.19 -4.60
CA ALA A 18 1.13 13.52 -4.17
C ALA A 18 -0.04 14.37 -3.68
N ASP A 19 -1.18 14.31 -4.37
CA ASP A 19 -2.36 15.09 -4.02
C ASP A 19 -2.99 14.65 -2.69
N THR A 20 -2.79 13.40 -2.28
CA THR A 20 -3.32 12.91 -1.00
C THR A 20 -2.46 13.36 0.19
N GLN A 21 -1.18 13.61 -0.01
CA GLN A 21 -0.23 13.85 1.07
C GLN A 21 -0.57 15.06 1.94
N PRO A 22 -1.00 16.23 1.38
CA PRO A 22 -1.41 17.36 2.22
C PRO A 22 -2.55 17.02 3.19
N TYR A 23 -3.44 16.10 2.83
CA TYR A 23 -4.53 15.68 3.71
C TYR A 23 -4.03 14.79 4.84
N TYR A 24 -3.04 13.94 4.58
CA TYR A 24 -2.39 13.17 5.64
C TYR A 24 -1.74 14.10 6.66
N LEU A 25 -1.08 15.15 6.18
CA LEU A 25 -0.48 16.16 7.07
C LEU A 25 -1.55 16.92 7.85
N LYS A 26 -2.60 17.39 7.16
CA LYS A 26 -3.69 18.17 7.76
C LYS A 26 -4.34 17.46 8.94
N TRP A 27 -4.54 16.15 8.84
CA TRP A 27 -5.24 15.36 9.85
C TRP A 27 -4.31 14.63 10.81
N GLY A 28 -3.00 14.93 10.76
CA GLY A 28 -2.04 14.39 11.71
C GLY A 28 -1.61 12.95 11.46
N LEU A 29 -1.86 12.42 10.25
CA LEU A 29 -1.47 11.07 9.88
C LEU A 29 -0.02 10.98 9.40
N SER A 30 0.57 12.09 9.00
CA SER A 30 1.96 12.17 8.56
C SER A 30 2.52 13.53 8.92
N ASP A 31 3.82 13.59 9.20
CA ASP A 31 4.56 14.83 9.42
C ASP A 31 5.62 15.08 8.35
N ASP A 32 5.68 14.24 7.33
CA ASP A 32 6.71 14.28 6.30
C ASP A 32 6.09 14.12 4.91
N LEU A 33 6.22 15.17 4.08
CA LEU A 33 5.73 15.17 2.69
C LEU A 33 6.78 14.66 1.70
N SER A 34 7.99 14.34 2.15
CA SER A 34 9.07 13.89 1.27
C SER A 34 8.97 12.40 0.91
N PHE A 35 8.16 11.64 1.63
CA PHE A 35 8.01 10.20 1.38
C PHE A 35 7.44 9.94 -0.01
N GLN A 36 8.05 8.98 -0.70
CA GLN A 36 7.53 8.48 -1.97
C GLN A 36 7.59 6.96 -1.98
N PRO A 37 6.58 6.27 -2.54
CA PRO A 37 6.66 4.83 -2.71
C PRO A 37 7.84 4.43 -3.59
N PRO A 38 8.41 3.23 -3.40
CA PRO A 38 9.47 2.74 -4.28
C PRO A 38 8.94 2.48 -5.69
N THR A 39 9.84 2.46 -6.66
CA THR A 39 9.51 1.98 -8.01
C THR A 39 9.24 0.48 -7.98
N PRO A 40 8.46 -0.07 -8.95
CA PRO A 40 8.12 -1.51 -8.94
C PRO A 40 9.31 -2.46 -8.92
N ASP A 41 10.42 -2.04 -9.50
CA ASP A 41 11.65 -2.84 -9.58
C ASP A 41 12.59 -2.62 -8.38
N ASN A 42 12.20 -1.80 -7.43
CA ASN A 42 13.06 -1.43 -6.29
C ASN A 42 12.35 -1.63 -4.95
N VAL A 43 11.48 -2.64 -4.85
CA VAL A 43 10.82 -2.97 -3.59
C VAL A 43 11.81 -3.65 -2.65
N PRO A 44 11.71 -3.39 -1.32
CA PRO A 44 12.56 -4.09 -0.36
C PRO A 44 12.22 -5.58 -0.31
N THR A 45 13.25 -6.40 -0.14
CA THR A 45 13.06 -7.83 0.09
C THR A 45 12.49 -8.02 1.49
N MET A 46 11.31 -8.65 1.57
CA MET A 46 10.68 -8.92 2.87
C MET A 46 11.20 -10.23 3.45
N TYR A 47 11.36 -10.22 4.76
CA TYR A 47 11.81 -11.40 5.53
C TYR A 47 13.12 -11.98 4.99
N PRO A 48 14.17 -11.14 4.83
CA PRO A 48 15.45 -11.63 4.31
C PRO A 48 16.10 -12.69 5.21
N GLU A 49 15.72 -12.73 6.49
CA GLU A 49 16.20 -13.72 7.45
C GLU A 49 15.82 -15.16 7.07
N LEU A 50 14.78 -15.33 6.23
CA LEU A 50 14.37 -16.68 5.80
C LEU A 50 15.48 -17.37 5.01
N ASP A 51 16.27 -16.62 4.24
CA ASP A 51 17.35 -17.18 3.43
C ASP A 51 18.50 -17.71 4.29
N GLN A 52 18.54 -17.29 5.57
CA GLN A 52 19.60 -17.65 6.51
C GLN A 52 19.18 -18.74 7.51
N LEU A 53 17.90 -19.10 7.52
CA LEU A 53 17.40 -20.08 8.47
C LEU A 53 17.68 -21.50 8.01
N PRO A 54 18.31 -22.35 8.85
CA PRO A 54 18.64 -23.73 8.45
C PRO A 54 17.42 -24.63 8.30
N GLU A 55 16.25 -24.19 8.83
CA GLU A 55 15.01 -24.93 8.72
C GLU A 55 14.49 -25.00 7.28
N PHE A 56 14.92 -24.07 6.42
CA PHE A 56 14.45 -24.00 5.05
C PHE A 56 15.52 -24.48 4.08
N ARG A 57 15.12 -25.45 3.24
CA ARG A 57 15.99 -25.99 2.18
C ARG A 57 16.11 -25.02 1.03
N SER A 58 15.02 -24.35 0.69
CA SER A 58 14.99 -23.34 -0.35
C SER A 58 13.97 -22.26 -0.02
N VAL A 59 14.27 -21.05 -0.49
CA VAL A 59 13.36 -19.91 -0.38
C VAL A 59 13.27 -19.30 -1.78
N GLU A 60 12.06 -19.30 -2.33
CA GLU A 60 11.79 -18.70 -3.63
C GLU A 60 10.94 -17.47 -3.47
N ARG A 61 11.18 -16.46 -4.30
CA ARG A 61 10.44 -15.21 -4.30
C ARG A 61 9.96 -14.90 -5.70
N HIS A 62 8.67 -14.56 -5.79
CA HIS A 62 8.03 -14.21 -7.05
C HIS A 62 7.38 -12.84 -6.92
N TYR A 63 7.63 -11.96 -7.88
CA TYR A 63 7.14 -10.59 -7.87
C TYR A 63 6.19 -10.38 -9.04
N SER A 64 5.05 -9.77 -8.79
CA SER A 64 4.07 -9.43 -9.82
C SER A 64 3.59 -8.01 -9.62
N GLU A 65 3.68 -7.18 -10.67
CA GLU A 65 3.15 -5.82 -10.64
C GLU A 65 1.67 -5.87 -11.02
N ILE A 66 0.81 -5.34 -10.14
CA ILE A 66 -0.63 -5.41 -10.31
C ILE A 66 -1.24 -4.03 -10.06
N PRO A 67 -1.68 -3.31 -11.12
CA PRO A 67 -2.45 -2.10 -10.94
C PRO A 67 -3.88 -2.44 -10.52
N MET A 68 -4.41 -1.68 -9.56
CA MET A 68 -5.78 -1.87 -9.06
C MET A 68 -6.57 -0.59 -9.23
N SER A 69 -7.69 -0.70 -9.95
CA SER A 69 -8.61 0.40 -10.15
C SER A 69 -9.60 0.49 -9.01
N HIS A 70 -9.84 1.70 -8.52
CA HIS A 70 -10.78 1.97 -7.44
C HIS A 70 -11.76 3.05 -7.85
N SER A 71 -13.06 2.80 -7.65
CA SER A 71 -14.05 3.88 -7.56
C SER A 71 -13.83 4.66 -6.27
N THR A 72 -14.47 5.81 -6.13
CA THR A 72 -14.45 6.56 -4.87
C THR A 72 -14.87 5.68 -3.70
N ALA A 73 -16.00 4.98 -3.83
CA ALA A 73 -16.52 4.11 -2.77
C ALA A 73 -15.53 2.98 -2.43
N SER A 74 -14.91 2.37 -3.43
CA SER A 74 -13.94 1.31 -3.24
C SER A 74 -12.70 1.81 -2.51
N TYR A 75 -12.20 2.98 -2.89
CA TYR A 75 -11.02 3.56 -2.26
C TYR A 75 -11.28 3.93 -0.79
N ILE A 76 -12.42 4.59 -0.53
CA ILE A 76 -12.81 4.93 0.84
C ILE A 76 -13.00 3.67 1.68
N GLY A 77 -13.62 2.62 1.10
CA GLY A 77 -13.75 1.33 1.78
C GLY A 77 -12.40 0.71 2.14
N TRP A 78 -11.42 0.83 1.25
CA TRP A 78 -10.06 0.37 1.53
C TRP A 78 -9.44 1.16 2.68
N LEU A 79 -9.62 2.48 2.72
CA LEU A 79 -9.12 3.32 3.83
C LEU A 79 -9.73 2.93 5.17
N HIS A 80 -10.98 2.45 5.20
CA HIS A 80 -11.59 1.96 6.43
C HIS A 80 -10.89 0.72 7.01
N THR A 81 -10.10 0.01 6.22
CA THR A 81 -9.31 -1.13 6.69
C THR A 81 -7.90 -0.72 7.15
N ASP A 82 -7.51 0.53 6.93
CA ASP A 82 -6.19 1.02 7.29
C ASP A 82 -6.12 1.35 8.78
N SER A 83 -5.17 0.73 9.49
CA SER A 83 -5.04 0.91 10.93
C SER A 83 -4.66 2.34 11.32
N LEU A 84 -3.87 3.02 10.49
CA LEU A 84 -3.47 4.40 10.74
C LEU A 84 -4.68 5.33 10.68
N VAL A 85 -5.52 5.18 9.65
CA VAL A 85 -6.77 5.95 9.51
C VAL A 85 -7.69 5.66 10.70
N ASN A 86 -7.81 4.40 11.10
CA ASN A 86 -8.67 3.99 12.20
C ASN A 86 -8.14 4.42 13.58
N SER A 87 -6.88 4.86 13.67
CA SER A 87 -6.34 5.42 14.90
C SER A 87 -6.84 6.83 15.18
N LEU A 88 -7.41 7.52 14.20
CA LEU A 88 -8.00 8.84 14.37
C LEU A 88 -9.29 8.76 15.17
N ASN A 89 -9.62 9.84 15.91
CA ASN A 89 -10.94 9.95 16.51
C ASN A 89 -12.00 10.06 15.40
N ASP A 90 -13.28 9.87 15.76
CA ASP A 90 -14.37 9.80 14.78
C ASP A 90 -14.48 11.07 13.93
N GLN A 91 -14.32 12.24 14.55
CA GLN A 91 -14.43 13.51 13.84
C GLN A 91 -13.30 13.69 12.82
N SER A 92 -12.05 13.43 13.23
CA SER A 92 -10.88 13.55 12.35
C SER A 92 -10.93 12.52 11.23
N ARG A 93 -11.34 11.30 11.53
CA ARG A 93 -11.48 10.25 10.52
C ARG A 93 -12.50 10.64 9.45
N ARG A 94 -13.67 11.15 9.85
CA ARG A 94 -14.69 11.60 8.89
C ARG A 94 -14.16 12.75 8.03
N GLY A 95 -13.49 13.71 8.65
CA GLY A 95 -12.92 14.85 7.92
C GLY A 95 -11.89 14.43 6.90
N PHE A 96 -10.98 13.53 7.27
CA PHE A 96 -9.97 12.98 6.36
C PHE A 96 -10.62 12.23 5.20
N LEU A 97 -11.57 11.34 5.49
CA LEU A 97 -12.24 10.55 4.45
C LEU A 97 -13.04 11.44 3.50
N GLN A 98 -13.70 12.49 4.00
CA GLN A 98 -14.41 13.44 3.15
C GLN A 98 -13.46 14.21 2.23
N ASP A 99 -12.29 14.61 2.72
CA ASP A 99 -11.31 15.32 1.92
C ASP A 99 -10.81 14.43 0.77
N ILE A 100 -10.52 13.16 1.06
CA ILE A 100 -10.08 12.20 0.04
C ILE A 100 -11.20 11.93 -0.97
N GLU A 101 -12.43 11.76 -0.51
CA GLU A 101 -13.59 11.56 -1.38
C GLU A 101 -13.76 12.72 -2.36
N ARG A 102 -13.68 13.97 -1.86
CA ARG A 102 -13.77 15.16 -2.72
C ARG A 102 -12.65 15.21 -3.74
N LEU A 103 -11.44 14.86 -3.32
CA LEU A 103 -10.28 14.83 -4.22
C LEU A 103 -10.53 13.89 -5.38
N ILE A 104 -10.97 12.66 -5.11
CA ILE A 104 -11.21 11.66 -6.14
C ILE A 104 -12.35 12.11 -7.06
N GLU A 105 -13.44 12.60 -6.49
CA GLU A 105 -14.60 13.02 -7.28
C GLU A 105 -14.32 14.25 -8.15
N SER A 106 -13.63 15.26 -7.58
CA SER A 106 -13.45 16.54 -8.27
C SER A 106 -12.30 16.53 -9.26
N LYS A 107 -11.20 15.84 -8.97
CA LYS A 107 -9.99 15.87 -9.81
C LYS A 107 -9.82 14.64 -10.67
N TYR A 108 -10.36 13.50 -10.27
CA TYR A 108 -10.12 12.21 -10.93
C TYR A 108 -11.39 11.54 -11.43
N ASN A 109 -12.49 12.26 -11.48
CA ASN A 109 -13.78 11.78 -12.00
C ASN A 109 -14.28 10.51 -11.28
N GLY A 110 -13.99 10.39 -10.00
CA GLY A 110 -14.48 9.27 -9.20
C GLY A 110 -13.76 7.95 -9.43
N GLN A 111 -12.57 7.99 -10.03
CA GLN A 111 -11.81 6.76 -10.29
C GLN A 111 -10.32 7.01 -10.24
N VAL A 112 -9.60 6.15 -9.50
CA VAL A 112 -8.15 6.20 -9.39
C VAL A 112 -7.57 4.79 -9.50
N VAL A 113 -6.31 4.72 -9.93
CA VAL A 113 -5.56 3.47 -9.99
C VAL A 113 -4.40 3.56 -9.02
N ARG A 114 -4.23 2.52 -8.20
CA ARG A 114 -3.04 2.34 -7.37
C ARG A 114 -2.24 1.17 -7.90
N ASN A 115 -0.91 1.30 -7.83
CA ASN A 115 -0.02 0.25 -8.30
C ASN A 115 0.57 -0.51 -7.13
N TYR A 116 0.64 -1.83 -7.27
CA TYR A 116 1.17 -2.72 -6.24
C TYR A 116 2.13 -3.72 -6.84
N VAL A 117 3.07 -4.18 -6.03
CA VAL A 117 3.87 -5.37 -6.33
C VAL A 117 3.52 -6.42 -5.27
N TYR A 118 3.10 -7.58 -5.74
CA TYR A 118 2.86 -8.74 -4.87
C TYR A 118 4.15 -9.54 -4.81
N GLU A 119 4.64 -9.75 -3.60
CA GLU A 119 5.80 -10.60 -3.33
C GLU A 119 5.30 -11.89 -2.72
N VAL A 120 5.40 -13.00 -3.46
CA VAL A 120 5.04 -14.33 -2.97
C VAL A 120 6.34 -15.04 -2.58
N ILE A 121 6.42 -15.44 -1.33
CA ILE A 121 7.59 -16.12 -0.77
C ILE A 121 7.20 -17.56 -0.47
N VAL A 122 7.91 -18.50 -1.10
CA VAL A 122 7.70 -19.93 -0.87
C VAL A 122 8.95 -20.50 -0.22
N ALA A 123 8.83 -20.93 1.02
CA ALA A 123 9.92 -21.51 1.78
C ALA A 123 9.64 -22.98 2.02
N GLN A 124 10.55 -23.85 1.53
CA GLN A 124 10.44 -25.30 1.71
C GLN A 124 11.25 -25.72 2.94
N THR A 125 10.59 -26.43 3.85
CA THR A 125 11.26 -26.98 5.02
C THR A 125 12.17 -28.13 4.63
N GLN A 126 13.26 -28.29 5.37
CA GLN A 126 14.11 -29.44 5.22
C GLN A 126 13.44 -30.65 5.86
N ARG A 127 13.38 -31.75 5.10
CA ARG A 127 12.91 -33.04 5.61
C ARG A 127 14.06 -34.03 5.59
N LYS A 128 14.14 -34.77 6.64
CA LYS A 128 15.08 -35.87 6.74
C LYS A 128 14.51 -37.12 6.05
#